data_3284da9b790b8d0dfaa36311d1a62abb
#
_entry.id   3284da9b790b8d0dfaa36311d1a62abb
#
_cell.length_a   1.000
_cell.length_b   1.000
_cell.length_c   1.000
_cell.angle_alpha   90.00
_cell.angle_beta   90.00
_cell.angle_gamma   90.00
#
_symmetry.space_group_name_H-M   'P 1'
#
loop_
_entity.id
_entity.type
_entity.pdbx_description
1 polymer ?
#
loop_
_entity_poly.entity_id
_entity_poly.type
_entity_poly.pdbx_seq_one_letter_code
_entity_poly.pdbx_strand_id
1 'polypeptide(L)'
;ILSGEKGKWHTVALAGTQPLQNGELPIEWDDKNREEQEYVAFYIRKQLQALGIKPTETPPIPVRAGELSHLRSDFSFPLPDNKKLGELLKRLHPTPAVCGLPKEETYRFIRENEGYDRSYYSGFIGWLAPEGKSDLYVNLRCMNILPGSFVLYAGGGILASSEIESEWLETEAKMQTMKRLINSIDKS
;
A
#
# COMPACT_ATOMS: atom_id res chain seq x y z
N ILE A 1 -5.28 -0.31 -4.76
CA ILE A 1 -5.88 -1.51 -4.15
C ILE A 1 -6.51 -2.38 -5.21
N LEU A 2 -7.42 -1.82 -5.97
CA LEU A 2 -8.23 -2.58 -6.91
C LEU A 2 -8.64 -1.68 -8.08
N SER A 3 -8.42 -2.15 -9.28
CA SER A 3 -8.96 -1.54 -10.50
C SER A 3 -9.69 -2.59 -11.32
N GLY A 4 -10.66 -2.17 -12.12
CA GLY A 4 -11.38 -3.11 -12.96
C GLY A 4 -12.42 -2.48 -13.88
N GLU A 5 -12.76 -3.22 -14.91
CA GLU A 5 -13.79 -2.87 -15.87
C GLU A 5 -14.34 -4.14 -16.52
N LYS A 6 -15.67 -4.19 -16.72
CA LYS A 6 -16.36 -5.28 -17.45
C LYS A 6 -15.98 -6.68 -16.96
N GLY A 7 -15.93 -6.87 -15.63
CA GLY A 7 -15.64 -8.15 -14.99
C GLY A 7 -14.17 -8.59 -15.00
N LYS A 8 -13.27 -7.77 -15.51
CA LYS A 8 -11.80 -7.97 -15.42
C LYS A 8 -11.25 -7.07 -14.32
N TRP A 9 -10.61 -7.67 -13.34
CA TRP A 9 -10.13 -6.97 -12.17
C TRP A 9 -8.63 -7.18 -11.98
N HIS A 10 -8.02 -6.20 -11.32
CA HIS A 10 -6.59 -6.12 -11.11
C HIS A 10 -6.29 -5.56 -9.72
N THR A 11 -5.33 -6.16 -9.03
CA THR A 11 -4.75 -5.64 -7.80
C THR A 11 -3.24 -5.83 -7.81
N VAL A 12 -2.54 -5.17 -6.89
CA VAL A 12 -1.07 -5.24 -6.81
C VAL A 12 -0.61 -5.54 -5.40
N ALA A 13 0.43 -6.36 -5.27
CA ALA A 13 1.30 -6.40 -4.10
C ALA A 13 2.41 -5.37 -4.31
N LEU A 14 2.47 -4.35 -3.48
CA LEU A 14 3.45 -3.29 -3.52
C LEU A 14 4.00 -3.09 -2.12
N ALA A 15 5.20 -3.61 -1.87
CA ALA A 15 5.88 -3.52 -0.59
C ALA A 15 7.40 -3.69 -0.79
N GLY A 16 8.16 -3.53 0.28
CA GLY A 16 9.60 -3.32 0.20
C GLY A 16 9.91 -1.90 -0.29
N THR A 17 10.85 -1.24 0.36
CA THR A 17 11.19 0.16 0.04
C THR A 17 12.69 0.34 0.04
N GLN A 18 13.22 0.85 -1.07
CA GLN A 18 14.61 1.29 -1.16
C GLN A 18 14.71 2.67 -1.83
N PRO A 19 15.69 3.50 -1.47
CA PRO A 19 15.98 4.72 -2.21
C PRO A 19 16.45 4.39 -3.64
N LEU A 20 16.24 5.33 -4.55
CA LEU A 20 16.85 5.26 -5.87
C LEU A 20 18.38 5.34 -5.75
N GLN A 21 19.09 4.57 -6.57
CA GLN A 21 20.55 4.59 -6.68
C GLN A 21 20.94 5.49 -7.85
N ASN A 22 21.49 6.66 -7.58
CA ASN A 22 21.82 7.68 -8.60
C ASN A 22 20.61 8.07 -9.49
N GLY A 23 19.40 8.06 -8.92
CA GLY A 23 18.17 8.35 -9.64
C GLY A 23 17.56 7.18 -10.41
N GLU A 24 18.23 6.03 -10.42
CA GLU A 24 17.78 4.79 -11.07
C GLU A 24 17.21 3.77 -10.07
N LEU A 25 16.46 2.81 -10.60
CA LEU A 25 15.92 1.71 -9.79
C LEU A 25 17.07 0.82 -9.28
N PRO A 26 17.08 0.38 -8.01
CA PRO A 26 18.08 -0.54 -7.50
C PRO A 26 18.01 -1.88 -8.24
N ILE A 27 19.16 -2.42 -8.57
CA ILE A 27 19.30 -3.73 -9.24
C ILE A 27 19.15 -4.85 -8.22
N GLU A 28 19.71 -4.66 -7.02
CA GLU A 28 19.69 -5.65 -5.95
C GLU A 28 18.74 -5.24 -4.84
N TRP A 29 18.06 -6.23 -4.29
CA TRP A 29 17.12 -6.08 -3.18
C TRP A 29 17.54 -6.99 -2.04
N ASP A 30 17.56 -6.45 -0.83
CA ASP A 30 17.84 -7.22 0.37
C ASP A 30 16.72 -8.19 0.72
N ASP A 31 17.02 -9.16 1.55
CA ASP A 31 16.09 -10.23 1.94
C ASP A 31 14.89 -9.68 2.71
N LYS A 32 15.07 -8.65 3.56
CA LYS A 32 13.98 -7.98 4.29
C LYS A 32 12.91 -7.44 3.35
N ASN A 33 13.32 -6.67 2.35
CA ASN A 33 12.39 -6.06 1.39
C ASN A 33 11.71 -7.09 0.48
N ARG A 34 12.42 -8.18 0.12
CA ARG A 34 11.84 -9.32 -0.60
C ARG A 34 10.80 -10.04 0.24
N GLU A 35 11.10 -10.29 1.51
CA GLU A 35 10.20 -10.94 2.46
C GLU A 35 8.94 -10.11 2.71
N GLU A 36 9.08 -8.80 2.91
CA GLU A 36 7.95 -7.87 3.07
C GLU A 36 7.02 -7.90 1.84
N GLN A 37 7.57 -7.91 0.64
CA GLN A 37 6.80 -8.00 -0.60
C GLN A 37 6.08 -9.36 -0.72
N GLU A 38 6.76 -10.47 -0.41
CA GLU A 38 6.18 -11.80 -0.46
C GLU A 38 5.04 -11.98 0.56
N TYR A 39 5.12 -11.38 1.74
CA TYR A 39 4.01 -11.38 2.71
C TYR A 39 2.76 -10.75 2.12
N VAL A 40 2.90 -9.62 1.42
CA VAL A 40 1.76 -8.95 0.78
C VAL A 40 1.22 -9.77 -0.39
N ALA A 41 2.10 -10.32 -1.24
CA ALA A 41 1.71 -11.16 -2.36
C ALA A 41 1.00 -12.43 -1.90
N PHE A 42 1.55 -13.13 -0.91
CA PHE A 42 0.94 -14.31 -0.29
C PHE A 42 -0.44 -14.01 0.30
N TYR A 43 -0.57 -12.88 1.01
CA TYR A 43 -1.85 -12.46 1.56
C TYR A 43 -2.91 -12.27 0.47
N ILE A 44 -2.58 -11.52 -0.59
CA ILE A 44 -3.50 -11.27 -1.71
C ILE A 44 -3.91 -12.60 -2.36
N ARG A 45 -2.95 -13.47 -2.65
CA ARG A 45 -3.18 -14.80 -3.23
C ARG A 45 -4.16 -15.61 -2.39
N LYS A 46 -3.93 -15.65 -1.07
CA LYS A 46 -4.79 -16.35 -0.11
C LYS A 46 -6.22 -15.78 -0.06
N GLN A 47 -6.38 -14.43 -0.09
CA GLN A 47 -7.70 -13.82 -0.08
C GLN A 47 -8.49 -14.08 -1.36
N LEU A 48 -7.83 -14.05 -2.52
CA LEU A 48 -8.46 -14.37 -3.80
C LEU A 48 -8.88 -15.84 -3.85
N GLN A 49 -8.02 -16.76 -3.41
CA GLN A 49 -8.33 -18.19 -3.32
C GLN A 49 -9.53 -18.48 -2.42
N ALA A 50 -9.65 -17.78 -1.28
CA ALA A 50 -10.80 -17.92 -0.38
C ALA A 50 -12.15 -17.51 -1.01
N LEU A 51 -12.11 -16.70 -2.09
CA LEU A 51 -13.28 -16.35 -2.91
C LEU A 51 -13.46 -17.28 -4.12
N GLY A 52 -12.64 -18.32 -4.26
CA GLY A 52 -12.62 -19.19 -5.42
C GLY A 52 -12.02 -18.55 -6.67
N ILE A 53 -11.27 -17.45 -6.51
CA ILE A 53 -10.64 -16.72 -7.61
C ILE A 53 -9.21 -17.24 -7.79
N LYS A 54 -8.86 -17.63 -9.02
CA LYS A 54 -7.50 -17.99 -9.42
C LYS A 54 -6.92 -16.85 -10.25
N PRO A 55 -6.04 -16.02 -9.69
CA PRO A 55 -5.42 -14.93 -10.42
C PRO A 55 -4.30 -15.41 -11.36
N THR A 56 -4.00 -14.60 -12.37
CA THR A 56 -2.70 -14.59 -13.03
C THR A 56 -1.81 -13.63 -12.26
N GLU A 57 -0.64 -14.08 -11.83
CA GLU A 57 0.32 -13.32 -11.01
C GLU A 57 1.62 -13.12 -11.78
N THR A 58 2.21 -11.91 -11.70
CA THR A 58 3.54 -11.63 -12.24
C THR A 58 4.62 -11.77 -11.16
N PRO A 59 5.85 -12.15 -11.52
CA PRO A 59 6.99 -12.03 -10.61
C PRO A 59 7.14 -10.59 -10.09
N PRO A 60 7.75 -10.39 -8.90
CA PRO A 60 8.02 -9.06 -8.39
C PRO A 60 9.06 -8.33 -9.25
N ILE A 61 8.75 -7.09 -9.61
CA ILE A 61 9.64 -6.19 -10.34
C ILE A 61 9.81 -4.89 -9.58
N PRO A 62 10.98 -4.24 -9.63
CA PRO A 62 11.16 -2.91 -9.05
C PRO A 62 10.37 -1.86 -9.84
N VAL A 63 9.70 -0.96 -9.11
CA VAL A 63 8.98 0.17 -9.69
C VAL A 63 9.28 1.45 -8.91
N ARG A 64 9.32 2.58 -9.61
CA ARG A 64 9.54 3.89 -9.01
C ARG A 64 8.24 4.46 -8.44
N ALA A 65 8.33 5.03 -7.24
CA ALA A 65 7.27 5.83 -6.62
C ALA A 65 7.86 7.11 -6.01
N GLY A 66 7.88 8.17 -6.78
CA GLY A 66 8.57 9.43 -6.42
C GLY A 66 10.09 9.23 -6.39
N GLU A 67 10.71 9.46 -5.24
CA GLU A 67 12.16 9.28 -5.02
C GLU A 67 12.50 7.94 -4.36
N LEU A 68 11.52 7.05 -4.26
CA LEU A 68 11.68 5.71 -3.72
C LEU A 68 11.33 4.67 -4.76
N SER A 69 11.82 3.46 -4.54
CA SER A 69 11.47 2.27 -5.31
C SER A 69 10.78 1.24 -4.42
N HIS A 70 9.92 0.44 -5.02
CA HIS A 70 9.21 -0.64 -4.37
C HIS A 70 9.23 -1.89 -5.26
N LEU A 71 9.04 -3.07 -4.65
CA LEU A 71 8.78 -4.30 -5.39
C LEU A 71 7.27 -4.44 -5.66
N ARG A 72 6.91 -4.77 -6.90
CA ARG A 72 5.53 -4.89 -7.37
C ARG A 72 5.29 -6.22 -8.05
N SER A 73 4.25 -6.93 -7.61
CA SER A 73 3.62 -8.04 -8.35
C SER A 73 2.19 -7.68 -8.72
N ASP A 74 1.80 -7.99 -9.94
CA ASP A 74 0.47 -7.72 -10.48
C ASP A 74 -0.39 -8.98 -10.43
N PHE A 75 -1.65 -8.82 -10.02
CA PHE A 75 -2.65 -9.88 -9.96
C PHE A 75 -3.83 -9.51 -10.84
N SER A 76 -4.09 -10.30 -11.86
CA SER A 76 -5.23 -10.12 -12.77
C SER A 76 -6.19 -11.29 -12.65
N PHE A 77 -7.49 -11.02 -12.55
CA PHE A 77 -8.50 -12.05 -12.34
C PHE A 77 -9.88 -11.64 -12.85
N PRO A 78 -10.74 -12.59 -13.23
CA PRO A 78 -12.14 -12.32 -13.49
C PRO A 78 -12.92 -12.23 -12.17
N LEU A 79 -13.90 -11.34 -12.11
CA LEU A 79 -14.95 -11.32 -11.08
C LEU A 79 -16.31 -11.34 -11.80
N PRO A 80 -16.89 -12.52 -12.01
CA PRO A 80 -18.11 -12.65 -12.82
C PRO A 80 -19.35 -12.03 -12.18
N ASP A 81 -19.35 -11.90 -10.84
CA ASP A 81 -20.46 -11.36 -10.09
C ASP A 81 -20.02 -10.13 -9.28
N ASN A 82 -20.48 -8.96 -9.71
CA ASN A 82 -20.19 -7.68 -9.04
C ASN A 82 -20.73 -7.61 -7.60
N LYS A 83 -21.67 -8.46 -7.21
CA LYS A 83 -22.14 -8.55 -5.81
C LYS A 83 -21.03 -8.97 -4.85
N LYS A 84 -20.02 -9.68 -5.34
CA LYS A 84 -18.84 -10.07 -4.54
C LYS A 84 -17.80 -8.96 -4.39
N LEU A 85 -17.95 -7.81 -5.06
CA LEU A 85 -16.97 -6.73 -5.05
C LEU A 85 -16.77 -6.15 -3.64
N GLY A 86 -17.83 -5.97 -2.86
CA GLY A 86 -17.74 -5.51 -1.47
C GLY A 86 -16.99 -6.50 -0.55
N GLU A 87 -17.23 -7.80 -0.74
CA GLU A 87 -16.50 -8.84 0.00
C GLU A 87 -15.03 -8.88 -0.41
N LEU A 88 -14.73 -8.77 -1.69
CA LEU A 88 -13.36 -8.69 -2.21
C LEU A 88 -12.61 -7.50 -1.61
N LEU A 89 -13.21 -6.31 -1.61
CA LEU A 89 -12.63 -5.12 -0.99
C LEU A 89 -12.38 -5.31 0.51
N LYS A 90 -13.34 -5.84 1.25
CA LYS A 90 -13.19 -6.13 2.69
C LYS A 90 -12.05 -7.11 2.97
N ARG A 91 -11.81 -8.07 2.09
CA ARG A 91 -10.71 -9.02 2.22
C ARG A 91 -9.37 -8.41 1.86
N LEU A 92 -9.29 -7.65 0.77
CA LEU A 92 -8.04 -7.06 0.30
C LEU A 92 -7.59 -5.87 1.15
N HIS A 93 -8.51 -5.10 1.74
CA HIS A 93 -8.18 -3.92 2.52
C HIS A 93 -8.53 -4.09 4.02
N PRO A 94 -7.69 -3.61 4.96
CA PRO A 94 -6.30 -3.20 4.75
C PRO A 94 -5.39 -4.38 4.39
N THR A 95 -4.35 -4.11 3.59
CA THR A 95 -3.32 -5.10 3.28
C THR A 95 -2.30 -5.21 4.42
N PRO A 96 -1.49 -6.28 4.48
CA PRO A 96 -0.41 -6.40 5.47
C PRO A 96 0.56 -5.21 5.46
N ALA A 97 0.81 -4.61 4.30
CA ALA A 97 1.65 -3.41 4.18
C ALA A 97 1.11 -2.18 4.94
N VAL A 98 -0.16 -2.21 5.36
CA VAL A 98 -0.84 -1.12 6.06
C VAL A 98 -1.20 -1.46 7.50
N CYS A 99 -1.46 -2.74 7.78
CA CYS A 99 -1.88 -3.16 9.11
C CYS A 99 -1.14 -4.38 9.67
N GLY A 100 -0.23 -5.00 8.93
CA GLY A 100 0.53 -6.18 9.39
C GLY A 100 -0.25 -7.49 9.32
N LEU A 101 0.36 -8.53 9.87
CA LEU A 101 -0.17 -9.90 10.00
C LEU A 101 0.12 -10.44 11.41
N PRO A 102 -0.78 -11.27 11.99
CA PRO A 102 -2.14 -11.64 11.52
C PRO A 102 -3.08 -10.44 11.54
N LYS A 103 -3.94 -10.28 10.52
CA LYS A 103 -4.70 -9.04 10.25
C LYS A 103 -5.54 -8.56 11.44
N GLU A 104 -6.31 -9.44 12.08
CA GLU A 104 -7.24 -9.06 13.14
C GLU A 104 -6.50 -8.60 14.41
N GLU A 105 -5.44 -9.30 14.79
CA GLU A 105 -4.63 -9.00 15.97
C GLU A 105 -3.85 -7.70 15.79
N THR A 106 -3.20 -7.55 14.65
CA THR A 106 -2.40 -6.34 14.36
C THR A 106 -3.27 -5.12 14.15
N TYR A 107 -4.44 -5.26 13.52
CA TYR A 107 -5.41 -4.17 13.40
C TYR A 107 -5.88 -3.68 14.77
N ARG A 108 -6.19 -4.61 15.68
CA ARG A 108 -6.56 -4.27 17.06
C ARG A 108 -5.40 -3.60 17.80
N PHE A 109 -4.18 -4.17 17.69
CA PHE A 109 -2.98 -3.61 18.31
C PHE A 109 -2.72 -2.17 17.87
N ILE A 110 -2.81 -1.88 16.58
CA ILE A 110 -2.65 -0.52 16.03
C ILE A 110 -3.68 0.42 16.65
N ARG A 111 -4.95 0.03 16.67
CA ARG A 111 -6.02 0.87 17.23
C ARG A 111 -5.86 1.17 18.72
N GLU A 112 -5.31 0.24 19.47
CA GLU A 112 -5.13 0.36 20.91
C GLU A 112 -3.84 1.10 21.31
N ASN A 113 -2.82 1.12 20.46
CA ASN A 113 -1.47 1.54 20.83
C ASN A 113 -0.91 2.75 20.07
N GLU A 114 -1.42 3.11 18.90
CA GLU A 114 -0.88 4.25 18.14
C GLU A 114 -1.12 5.62 18.79
N GLY A 115 -2.18 5.75 19.58
CA GLY A 115 -2.45 6.97 20.36
C GLY A 115 -2.93 8.17 19.56
N TYR A 116 -3.21 8.05 18.26
CA TYR A 116 -3.77 9.10 17.42
C TYR A 116 -4.81 8.56 16.42
N ASP A 117 -5.65 9.46 15.90
CA ASP A 117 -6.61 9.12 14.85
C ASP A 117 -5.93 9.19 13.48
N ARG A 118 -5.90 8.09 12.76
CA ARG A 118 -5.41 8.04 11.39
C ARG A 118 -6.26 8.81 10.39
N SER A 119 -7.50 9.16 10.76
CA SER A 119 -8.45 9.81 9.86
C SER A 119 -8.58 9.03 8.55
N TYR A 120 -8.28 9.63 7.41
CA TYR A 120 -8.29 8.97 6.10
C TYR A 120 -6.98 8.23 5.76
N TYR A 121 -5.91 8.41 6.54
CA TYR A 121 -4.65 7.69 6.33
C TYR A 121 -4.85 6.19 6.45
N SER A 122 -4.27 5.43 5.56
CA SER A 122 -4.44 3.98 5.44
C SER A 122 -5.84 3.51 5.02
N GLY A 123 -6.78 4.40 4.77
CA GLY A 123 -8.06 4.10 4.13
C GLY A 123 -7.90 3.88 2.62
N PHE A 124 -8.98 3.93 1.89
CA PHE A 124 -8.92 3.93 0.43
C PHE A 124 -9.78 5.05 -0.18
N ILE A 125 -9.39 5.49 -1.36
CA ILE A 125 -10.06 6.54 -2.12
C ILE A 125 -10.08 6.14 -3.60
N GLY A 126 -11.10 6.56 -4.32
CA GLY A 126 -11.18 6.37 -5.76
C GLY A 126 -12.60 6.33 -6.28
N TRP A 127 -12.72 5.84 -7.48
CA TRP A 127 -13.98 5.71 -8.18
C TRP A 127 -14.43 4.26 -8.18
N LEU A 128 -15.66 4.02 -7.76
CA LEU A 128 -16.28 2.70 -7.76
C LEU A 128 -17.54 2.73 -8.65
N ALA A 129 -17.46 2.11 -9.80
CA ALA A 129 -18.56 1.90 -10.73
C ALA A 129 -18.61 0.41 -11.12
N PRO A 130 -19.39 -0.44 -10.42
CA PRO A 130 -19.40 -1.89 -10.63
C PRO A 130 -19.72 -2.30 -12.07
N GLU A 131 -20.57 -1.53 -12.76
CA GLU A 131 -20.94 -1.77 -14.17
C GLU A 131 -20.03 -1.03 -15.18
N GLY A 132 -19.10 -0.23 -14.71
CA GLY A 132 -18.15 0.54 -15.49
C GLY A 132 -16.72 0.35 -15.06
N LYS A 133 -15.93 1.42 -15.17
CA LYS A 133 -14.55 1.45 -14.72
C LYS A 133 -14.46 1.82 -13.25
N SER A 134 -13.71 1.04 -12.49
CA SER A 134 -13.40 1.28 -11.09
C SER A 134 -11.90 1.38 -10.88
N ASP A 135 -11.47 2.37 -10.09
CA ASP A 135 -10.07 2.55 -9.69
C ASP A 135 -10.04 2.98 -8.21
N LEU A 136 -9.54 2.10 -7.33
CA LEU A 136 -9.44 2.30 -5.90
C LEU A 136 -7.99 2.25 -5.44
N TYR A 137 -7.55 3.25 -4.72
CA TYR A 137 -6.18 3.41 -4.22
C TYR A 137 -6.15 3.40 -2.70
N VAL A 138 -5.06 2.89 -2.11
CA VAL A 138 -4.79 3.10 -0.67
C VAL A 138 -4.42 4.56 -0.48
N ASN A 139 -4.99 5.20 0.52
CA ASN A 139 -4.67 6.58 0.86
C ASN A 139 -3.39 6.63 1.70
N LEU A 140 -2.26 6.66 1.03
CA LEU A 140 -0.92 6.80 1.60
C LEU A 140 -0.27 8.10 1.12
N ARG A 141 0.85 8.48 1.76
CA ARG A 141 1.56 9.71 1.39
C ARG A 141 0.60 10.92 1.35
N CYS A 142 -0.18 11.04 2.41
CA CYS A 142 -1.21 12.07 2.55
C CYS A 142 -0.93 13.01 3.71
N MET A 143 -1.66 14.11 3.74
CA MET A 143 -1.63 15.08 4.83
C MET A 143 -3.02 15.63 5.10
N ASN A 144 -3.27 16.04 6.34
CA ASN A 144 -4.40 16.90 6.68
C ASN A 144 -3.94 18.36 6.63
N ILE A 145 -4.72 19.20 5.99
CA ILE A 145 -4.52 20.66 5.93
C ILE A 145 -5.44 21.27 6.98
N LEU A 146 -4.85 21.87 8.00
CA LEU A 146 -5.55 22.48 9.11
C LEU A 146 -5.28 23.99 9.10
N PRO A 147 -6.09 24.81 9.79
CA PRO A 147 -5.78 26.23 9.96
C PRO A 147 -4.40 26.43 10.59
N GLY A 148 -3.45 26.95 9.82
CA GLY A 148 -2.09 27.28 10.28
C GLY A 148 -1.14 26.07 10.46
N SER A 149 -1.53 24.85 10.02
CA SER A 149 -0.65 23.70 10.17
C SER A 149 -0.97 22.57 9.17
N PHE A 150 0.01 21.67 8.97
CA PHE A 150 -0.14 20.45 8.20
C PHE A 150 0.19 19.24 9.07
N VAL A 151 -0.65 18.21 9.02
CA VAL A 151 -0.37 16.92 9.66
C VAL A 151 -0.04 15.90 8.58
N LEU A 152 1.21 15.45 8.52
CA LEU A 152 1.68 14.47 7.54
C LEU A 152 1.63 13.07 8.14
N TYR A 153 1.29 12.10 7.29
CA TYR A 153 1.19 10.70 7.69
C TYR A 153 2.18 9.84 6.90
N ALA A 154 2.94 9.04 7.63
CA ALA A 154 3.80 8.00 7.07
C ALA A 154 3.86 6.80 8.00
N GLY A 155 4.26 5.65 7.50
CA GLY A 155 4.45 4.42 8.26
C GLY A 155 5.21 3.37 7.46
N GLY A 156 5.75 2.39 8.14
CA GLY A 156 6.46 1.25 7.57
C GLY A 156 5.96 -0.07 8.14
N GLY A 157 6.31 -1.19 7.50
CA GLY A 157 6.11 -2.53 8.02
C GLY A 157 7.26 -2.89 8.96
N ILE A 158 6.93 -3.36 10.17
CA ILE A 158 7.92 -3.82 11.14
C ILE A 158 8.01 -5.33 11.10
N LEU A 159 9.20 -5.85 10.88
CA LEU A 159 9.54 -7.27 10.94
C LEU A 159 10.43 -7.55 12.16
N ALA A 160 10.60 -8.83 12.51
CA ALA A 160 11.51 -9.23 13.58
C ALA A 160 12.97 -8.81 13.32
N SER A 161 13.35 -8.66 12.06
CA SER A 161 14.67 -8.21 11.61
C SER A 161 14.78 -6.70 11.42
N SER A 162 13.72 -5.93 11.69
CA SER A 162 13.73 -4.47 11.53
C SER A 162 14.63 -3.78 12.56
N GLU A 163 15.41 -2.82 12.09
CA GLU A 163 16.22 -1.92 12.92
C GLU A 163 15.48 -0.60 13.11
N ILE A 164 15.24 -0.20 14.37
CA ILE A 164 14.38 0.95 14.74
C ILE A 164 14.79 2.24 14.00
N GLU A 165 16.09 2.55 13.97
CA GLU A 165 16.59 3.76 13.31
C GLU A 165 16.34 3.72 11.81
N SER A 166 16.54 2.57 11.17
CA SER A 166 16.27 2.38 9.73
C SER A 166 14.81 2.58 9.40
N GLU A 167 13.89 2.02 10.20
CA GLU A 167 12.44 2.18 10.01
C GLU A 167 12.01 3.64 10.20
N TRP A 168 12.58 4.33 11.19
CA TRP A 168 12.33 5.76 11.39
C TRP A 168 12.78 6.59 10.19
N LEU A 169 13.99 6.40 9.70
CA LEU A 169 14.52 7.10 8.52
C LEU A 169 13.67 6.83 7.27
N GLU A 170 13.16 5.62 7.12
CA GLU A 170 12.24 5.28 6.04
C GLU A 170 10.94 6.09 6.12
N THR A 171 10.34 6.26 7.31
CA THR A 171 9.14 7.09 7.46
C THR A 171 9.42 8.56 7.14
N GLU A 172 10.57 9.10 7.58
CA GLU A 172 11.01 10.46 7.23
C GLU A 172 11.16 10.65 5.71
N ALA A 173 11.76 9.67 5.02
CA ALA A 173 11.88 9.68 3.56
C ALA A 173 10.50 9.65 2.86
N LYS A 174 9.57 8.86 3.38
CA LYS A 174 8.19 8.79 2.88
C LYS A 174 7.45 10.12 3.03
N MET A 175 7.67 10.85 4.11
CA MET A 175 7.06 12.18 4.33
C MET A 175 7.58 13.25 3.37
N GLN A 176 8.77 13.11 2.79
CA GLN A 176 9.32 14.08 1.84
C GLN A 176 8.42 14.30 0.62
N THR A 177 7.62 13.30 0.25
CA THR A 177 6.64 13.44 -0.86
C THR A 177 5.68 14.60 -0.61
N MET A 178 5.14 14.73 0.59
CA MET A 178 4.22 15.81 0.95
C MET A 178 4.95 17.10 1.33
N LYS A 179 6.08 17.03 2.04
CA LYS A 179 6.89 18.18 2.40
C LYS A 179 7.31 19.01 1.17
N ARG A 180 7.66 18.36 0.06
CA ARG A 180 8.00 19.04 -1.19
C ARG A 180 6.84 19.83 -1.79
N LEU A 181 5.62 19.31 -1.70
CA LEU A 181 4.42 20.02 -2.16
C LEU A 181 4.18 21.28 -1.33
N ILE A 182 4.28 21.20 0.01
CA ILE A 182 4.14 22.35 0.91
C ILE A 182 5.17 23.44 0.53
N ASN A 183 6.44 23.06 0.41
CA ASN A 183 7.53 23.97 0.07
C ASN A 183 7.39 24.59 -1.34
N SER A 184 6.63 23.99 -2.24
CA SER A 184 6.36 24.56 -3.56
C SER A 184 5.28 25.64 -3.54
N ILE A 185 4.34 25.57 -2.59
CA ILE A 185 3.26 26.55 -2.40
C ILE A 185 3.83 27.85 -1.83
N ASP A 186 4.78 27.77 -0.90
CA ASP A 186 5.42 28.94 -0.28
C ASP A 186 6.31 29.75 -1.25
N LYS A 187 6.57 29.24 -2.44
CA LYS A 187 7.41 29.87 -3.47
C LYS A 187 6.60 30.49 -4.62
N SER A 188 5.30 30.33 -4.62
CA SER A 188 4.37 30.88 -5.61
C SER A 188 3.60 32.07 -5.05
#